data_196d7b740c633ea53132c945c0a37375
#
_entry.id   196d7b740c633ea53132c945c0a37375
#
_cell.length_a   1.000
_cell.length_b   1.000
_cell.length_c   1.000
_cell.angle_alpha   90.00
_cell.angle_beta   90.00
_cell.angle_gamma   90.00
#
_symmetry.space_group_name_H-M   'P 1'
#
loop_
_entity.id
_entity.type
_entity.pdbx_description
1 polymer ?
#
loop_
_entity_poly.entity_id
_entity_poly.type
_entity_poly.pdbx_seq_one_letter_code
_entity_poly.pdbx_strand_id
1 'polypeptide(L)'
;IAAITGFAIALATTVFLITPKYSATSMIYMRGSGNTIASLADLQIGSELTNDYQIIFTSRTLLTKTIKELNLDMSYGQLKSMISISNPSDTRILQVTVTCDDPDLACSLTNSIVTNGMQAAEEIDSKEPYVIDRAIVQNNPVSPNLTKNVAIGALVGALWGVERKP
;
A
#
# COMPACT_ATOMS: atom_id res chain seq x y z
N ILE A 1 -10.88 19.83 -31.52
CA ILE A 1 -11.39 20.74 -30.48
C ILE A 1 -11.94 19.92 -29.31
N ALA A 2 -12.90 18.98 -29.51
CA ALA A 2 -13.50 18.19 -28.43
C ALA A 2 -12.48 17.36 -27.61
N ALA A 3 -11.46 16.79 -28.23
CA ALA A 3 -10.39 16.08 -27.52
C ALA A 3 -9.54 17.03 -26.63
N ILE A 4 -9.31 18.25 -27.10
CA ILE A 4 -8.56 19.27 -26.36
C ILE A 4 -9.37 19.77 -25.16
N THR A 5 -10.69 19.96 -25.31
CA THR A 5 -11.56 20.34 -24.19
C THR A 5 -11.67 19.22 -23.16
N GLY A 6 -11.81 17.96 -23.59
CA GLY A 6 -11.80 16.79 -22.70
C GLY A 6 -10.48 16.66 -21.91
N PHE A 7 -9.36 16.88 -22.58
CA PHE A 7 -8.03 16.93 -21.96
C PHE A 7 -7.94 18.03 -20.89
N ALA A 8 -8.36 19.26 -21.21
CA ALA A 8 -8.26 20.40 -20.31
C ALA A 8 -9.16 20.21 -19.07
N ILE A 9 -10.37 19.68 -19.23
CA ILE A 9 -11.28 19.38 -18.13
C ILE A 9 -10.71 18.28 -17.24
N ALA A 10 -10.19 17.19 -17.83
CA ALA A 10 -9.58 16.10 -17.07
C ALA A 10 -8.35 16.56 -16.30
N LEU A 11 -7.51 17.41 -16.88
CA LEU A 11 -6.36 18.00 -16.21
C LEU A 11 -6.80 18.88 -15.04
N ALA A 12 -7.74 19.78 -15.26
CA ALA A 12 -8.23 20.68 -14.23
C ALA A 12 -8.87 19.91 -13.05
N THR A 13 -9.73 18.94 -13.32
CA THR A 13 -10.34 18.11 -12.27
C THR A 13 -9.30 17.29 -11.52
N THR A 14 -8.31 16.73 -12.20
CA THR A 14 -7.26 15.94 -11.56
C THR A 14 -6.38 16.77 -10.63
N VAL A 15 -6.04 18.00 -11.04
CA VAL A 15 -5.14 18.86 -10.27
C VAL A 15 -5.86 19.57 -9.11
N PHE A 16 -7.12 20.00 -9.32
CA PHE A 16 -7.83 20.85 -8.35
C PHE A 16 -8.79 20.09 -7.45
N LEU A 17 -9.33 18.94 -7.87
CA LEU A 17 -10.34 18.21 -7.10
C LEU A 17 -9.81 16.96 -6.40
N ILE A 18 -8.69 16.38 -6.83
CA ILE A 18 -8.19 15.13 -6.28
C ILE A 18 -7.02 15.41 -5.34
N THR A 19 -7.19 15.07 -4.06
CA THR A 19 -6.12 15.17 -3.06
C THR A 19 -4.99 14.20 -3.41
N PRO A 20 -3.73 14.65 -3.46
CA PRO A 20 -2.60 13.76 -3.69
C PRO A 20 -2.46 12.74 -2.56
N LYS A 21 -2.07 11.52 -2.92
CA LYS A 21 -1.80 10.43 -1.98
C LYS A 21 -0.34 10.02 -2.07
N TYR A 22 0.24 9.74 -0.92
CA TYR A 22 1.63 9.32 -0.76
C TYR A 22 1.66 7.92 -0.18
N SER A 23 2.63 7.12 -0.58
CA SER A 23 2.81 5.76 -0.08
C SER A 23 4.18 5.59 0.53
N ALA A 24 4.22 4.92 1.66
CA ALA A 24 5.46 4.44 2.27
C ALA A 24 5.42 2.91 2.35
N THR A 25 6.52 2.25 2.02
CA THR A 25 6.61 0.79 1.97
C THR A 25 7.79 0.32 2.83
N SER A 26 7.55 -0.73 3.61
CA SER A 26 8.58 -1.48 4.33
C SER A 26 8.58 -2.93 3.87
N MET A 27 9.77 -3.56 3.87
CA MET A 27 9.96 -4.95 3.48
C MET A 27 10.46 -5.77 4.67
N ILE A 28 9.81 -6.92 4.89
CA ILE A 28 10.09 -7.82 6.00
C ILE A 28 10.41 -9.20 5.42
N TYR A 29 11.48 -9.81 5.87
CA TYR A 29 11.78 -11.21 5.58
C TYR A 29 11.19 -12.11 6.65
N MET A 30 10.35 -13.05 6.23
CA MET A 30 9.71 -14.04 7.11
C MET A 30 10.60 -15.27 7.22
N ARG A 31 10.95 -15.66 8.46
CA ARG A 31 11.70 -16.89 8.71
C ARG A 31 10.73 -18.06 8.87
N GLY A 32 10.80 -19.01 7.95
CA GLY A 32 10.05 -20.27 8.09
C GLY A 32 10.70 -21.23 9.11
N SER A 33 9.91 -22.19 9.59
CA SER A 33 10.32 -23.16 10.62
C SER A 33 11.31 -24.23 10.17
N GLY A 34 11.71 -24.26 8.90
CA GLY A 34 12.56 -25.33 8.34
C GLY A 34 14.04 -24.99 8.36
N ASN A 35 14.84 -25.90 8.96
CA ASN A 35 16.30 -25.93 8.86
C ASN A 35 16.79 -26.61 7.59
N THR A 36 15.95 -26.84 6.58
CA THR A 36 16.26 -27.63 5.40
C THR A 36 16.19 -26.82 4.12
N ILE A 37 17.13 -27.10 3.25
CA ILE A 37 17.38 -26.58 1.91
C ILE A 37 16.10 -26.49 1.08
N ALA A 38 15.95 -25.35 0.40
CA ALA A 38 14.83 -25.00 -0.49
C ALA A 38 14.28 -26.18 -1.31
N SER A 39 13.09 -26.63 -0.97
CA SER A 39 12.31 -27.54 -1.77
C SER A 39 11.08 -26.81 -2.33
N LEU A 40 10.44 -27.38 -3.35
CA LEU A 40 9.18 -26.84 -3.90
C LEU A 40 8.09 -26.64 -2.82
N ALA A 41 8.16 -27.39 -1.72
CA ALA A 41 7.32 -27.20 -0.53
C ALA A 41 7.57 -25.86 0.17
N ASP A 42 8.78 -25.32 0.12
CA ASP A 42 9.12 -24.02 0.74
C ASP A 42 8.46 -22.82 0.01
N LEU A 43 8.15 -22.97 -1.28
CA LEU A 43 7.44 -21.91 -2.04
C LEU A 43 5.95 -21.86 -1.67
N GLN A 44 5.32 -23.00 -1.40
CA GLN A 44 3.94 -23.05 -0.89
C GLN A 44 3.86 -22.51 0.53
N ILE A 45 4.83 -22.82 1.38
CA ILE A 45 4.93 -22.27 2.74
C ILE A 45 5.05 -20.74 2.71
N GLY A 46 5.75 -20.17 1.72
CA GLY A 46 5.87 -18.71 1.58
C GLY A 46 4.53 -17.99 1.38
N SER A 47 3.64 -18.56 0.59
CA SER A 47 2.30 -17.96 0.35
C SER A 47 1.35 -18.15 1.53
N GLU A 48 1.40 -19.28 2.23
CA GLU A 48 0.60 -19.53 3.44
C GLU A 48 1.03 -18.62 4.59
N LEU A 49 2.34 -18.49 4.83
CA LEU A 49 2.87 -17.57 5.82
C LEU A 49 2.47 -16.10 5.53
N THR A 50 2.42 -15.73 4.24
CA THR A 50 1.97 -14.37 3.86
C THR A 50 0.56 -14.09 4.32
N ASN A 51 -0.36 -15.05 4.18
CA ASN A 51 -1.74 -14.92 4.63
C ASN A 51 -1.83 -14.77 6.15
N ASP A 52 -1.08 -15.56 6.89
CA ASP A 52 -1.06 -15.49 8.36
C ASP A 52 -0.52 -14.14 8.84
N TYR A 53 0.60 -13.70 8.28
CA TYR A 53 1.16 -12.38 8.60
C TYR A 53 0.23 -11.24 8.17
N GLN A 54 -0.47 -11.36 7.06
CA GLN A 54 -1.46 -10.37 6.64
C GLN A 54 -2.58 -10.22 7.68
N ILE A 55 -3.05 -11.32 8.26
CA ILE A 55 -4.04 -11.31 9.33
C ILE A 55 -3.48 -10.64 10.59
N ILE A 56 -2.25 -10.97 10.99
CA ILE A 56 -1.59 -10.38 12.16
C ILE A 56 -1.44 -8.86 11.98
N PHE A 57 -0.85 -8.42 10.87
CA PHE A 57 -0.55 -7.00 10.60
C PHE A 57 -1.79 -6.13 10.37
N THR A 58 -2.93 -6.74 10.03
CA THR A 58 -4.22 -6.03 9.88
C THR A 58 -5.17 -6.29 11.04
N SER A 59 -4.72 -6.94 12.11
CA SER A 59 -5.55 -7.23 13.26
C SER A 59 -6.01 -5.97 13.99
N ARG A 60 -7.22 -6.02 14.57
CA ARG A 60 -7.77 -4.87 15.30
C ARG A 60 -6.88 -4.44 16.46
N THR A 61 -6.32 -5.41 17.19
CA THR A 61 -5.47 -5.15 18.35
C THR A 61 -4.23 -4.36 17.94
N LEU A 62 -3.53 -4.80 16.90
CA LEU A 62 -2.32 -4.15 16.38
C LEU A 62 -2.61 -2.74 15.87
N LEU A 63 -3.62 -2.59 15.00
CA LEU A 63 -3.91 -1.29 14.41
C LEU A 63 -4.44 -0.29 15.44
N THR A 64 -5.23 -0.74 16.44
CA THR A 64 -5.66 0.14 17.53
C THR A 64 -4.48 0.55 18.42
N LYS A 65 -3.50 -0.34 18.66
CA LYS A 65 -2.26 -0.02 19.36
C LYS A 65 -1.48 1.07 18.60
N THR A 66 -1.28 0.89 17.29
CA THR A 66 -0.60 1.86 16.41
C THR A 66 -1.28 3.23 16.42
N ILE A 67 -2.62 3.29 16.32
CA ILE A 67 -3.40 4.54 16.37
C ILE A 67 -3.13 5.28 17.69
N LYS A 68 -3.12 4.56 18.82
CA LYS A 68 -2.87 5.13 20.15
C LYS A 68 -1.42 5.59 20.30
N GLU A 69 -0.45 4.82 19.86
CA GLU A 69 0.98 5.17 19.94
C GLU A 69 1.32 6.44 19.17
N LEU A 70 0.73 6.61 18.00
CA LEU A 70 0.92 7.80 17.17
C LEU A 70 -0.07 8.93 17.51
N ASN A 71 -0.93 8.73 18.53
CA ASN A 71 -1.92 9.70 18.99
C ASN A 71 -2.80 10.26 17.86
N LEU A 72 -3.31 9.35 17.00
CA LEU A 72 -4.09 9.72 15.82
C LEU A 72 -5.58 9.71 16.10
N ASP A 73 -6.29 10.68 15.53
CA ASP A 73 -7.75 10.75 15.55
C ASP A 73 -8.34 10.04 14.31
N MET A 74 -8.23 8.71 14.31
CA MET A 74 -8.82 7.87 13.26
C MET A 74 -9.32 6.54 13.81
N SER A 75 -10.28 5.96 13.10
CA SER A 75 -10.81 4.64 13.44
C SER A 75 -9.93 3.51 12.90
N TYR A 76 -10.05 2.32 13.50
CA TYR A 76 -9.46 1.09 12.97
C TYR A 76 -9.78 0.85 11.49
N GLY A 77 -11.05 1.06 11.10
CA GLY A 77 -11.48 0.85 9.71
C GLY A 77 -10.81 1.80 8.72
N GLN A 78 -10.61 3.06 9.11
CA GLN A 78 -9.89 4.03 8.29
C GLN A 78 -8.43 3.62 8.11
N LEU A 79 -7.72 3.31 9.20
CA LEU A 79 -6.33 2.85 9.09
C LEU A 79 -6.21 1.58 8.26
N LYS A 80 -7.09 0.60 8.47
CA LYS A 80 -7.09 -0.65 7.70
C LYS A 80 -7.26 -0.41 6.20
N SER A 81 -8.07 0.56 5.79
CA SER A 81 -8.29 0.89 4.37
C SER A 81 -7.08 1.54 3.69
N MET A 82 -6.15 2.08 4.47
CA MET A 82 -4.91 2.69 3.99
C MET A 82 -3.78 1.67 3.80
N ILE A 83 -3.92 0.46 4.35
CA ILE A 83 -2.89 -0.57 4.37
C ILE A 83 -3.07 -1.52 3.19
N SER A 84 -1.98 -1.78 2.49
CA SER A 84 -1.86 -2.85 1.50
C SER A 84 -0.69 -3.75 1.88
N ILE A 85 -0.94 -5.06 1.92
CA ILE A 85 0.08 -6.05 2.19
C ILE A 85 0.18 -6.96 0.99
N SER A 86 1.38 -7.18 0.50
CA SER A 86 1.64 -8.01 -0.67
C SER A 86 2.91 -8.84 -0.49
N ASN A 87 2.96 -9.95 -1.21
CA ASN A 87 4.15 -10.77 -1.33
C ASN A 87 4.65 -10.68 -2.78
N PRO A 88 5.81 -10.07 -3.02
CA PRO A 88 6.36 -10.00 -4.36
C PRO A 88 6.83 -11.39 -4.81
N SER A 89 6.28 -11.87 -5.93
CA SER A 89 6.78 -13.04 -6.66
C SER A 89 6.89 -14.33 -5.82
N ASP A 90 5.91 -14.59 -4.94
CA ASP A 90 5.88 -15.78 -4.08
C ASP A 90 7.16 -16.02 -3.27
N THR A 91 7.80 -14.93 -2.86
CA THR A 91 9.00 -14.95 -2.01
C THR A 91 8.62 -15.04 -0.53
N ARG A 92 9.63 -15.11 0.35
CA ARG A 92 9.46 -14.95 1.80
C ARG A 92 9.51 -13.47 2.23
N ILE A 93 9.27 -12.56 1.29
CA ILE A 93 9.28 -11.12 1.56
C ILE A 93 7.84 -10.63 1.64
N LEU A 94 7.50 -9.99 2.75
CA LEU A 94 6.25 -9.27 2.92
C LEU A 94 6.49 -7.78 2.72
N GLN A 95 5.73 -7.18 1.84
CA GLN A 95 5.69 -5.73 1.67
C GLN A 95 4.47 -5.16 2.40
N VAL A 96 4.72 -4.27 3.33
CA VAL A 96 3.68 -3.50 4.03
C VAL A 96 3.72 -2.08 3.51
N THR A 97 2.64 -1.65 2.89
CA THR A 97 2.50 -0.30 2.30
C THR A 97 1.34 0.42 2.95
N VAL A 98 1.56 1.65 3.39
CA VAL A 98 0.48 2.55 3.82
C VAL A 98 0.39 3.71 2.85
N THR A 99 -0.85 4.06 2.46
CA THR A 99 -1.13 5.17 1.55
C THR A 99 -2.08 6.16 2.20
N CYS A 100 -1.66 7.43 2.35
CA CYS A 100 -2.47 8.52 2.91
C CYS A 100 -2.11 9.87 2.27
N ASP A 101 -2.69 10.95 2.79
CA ASP A 101 -2.53 12.31 2.24
C ASP A 101 -1.24 12.98 2.67
N ASP A 102 -0.60 12.47 3.72
CA ASP A 102 0.61 13.02 4.33
C ASP A 102 1.75 12.00 4.21
N PRO A 103 2.88 12.36 3.55
CA PRO A 103 4.01 11.45 3.36
C PRO A 103 4.72 11.08 4.67
N ASP A 104 4.81 12.00 5.64
CA ASP A 104 5.42 11.73 6.94
C ASP A 104 4.55 10.79 7.77
N LEU A 105 3.24 10.98 7.73
CA LEU A 105 2.28 10.10 8.38
C LEU A 105 2.30 8.71 7.74
N ALA A 106 2.37 8.60 6.40
CA ALA A 106 2.49 7.31 5.71
C ALA A 106 3.72 6.54 6.19
N CYS A 107 4.87 7.22 6.28
CA CYS A 107 6.12 6.64 6.76
C CYS A 107 6.01 6.19 8.23
N SER A 108 5.50 7.04 9.10
CA SER A 108 5.35 6.77 10.53
C SER A 108 4.41 5.60 10.80
N LEU A 109 3.25 5.58 10.12
CA LEU A 109 2.29 4.49 10.20
C LEU A 109 2.89 3.17 9.74
N THR A 110 3.57 3.16 8.58
CA THR A 110 4.19 1.94 8.06
C THR A 110 5.21 1.36 9.03
N ASN A 111 6.10 2.20 9.56
CA ASN A 111 7.14 1.76 10.49
C ASN A 111 6.57 1.30 11.84
N SER A 112 5.54 1.97 12.38
CA SER A 112 4.88 1.55 13.62
C SER A 112 4.11 0.24 13.44
N ILE A 113 3.37 0.07 12.33
CA ILE A 113 2.67 -1.18 11.99
C ILE A 113 3.67 -2.34 11.88
N VAL A 114 4.79 -2.12 11.20
CA VAL A 114 5.84 -3.14 11.05
C VAL A 114 6.44 -3.51 12.41
N THR A 115 6.79 -2.53 13.24
CA THR A 115 7.34 -2.79 14.57
C THR A 115 6.37 -3.56 15.46
N ASN A 116 5.11 -3.13 15.53
CA ASN A 116 4.08 -3.80 16.32
C ASN A 116 3.73 -5.18 15.76
N GLY A 117 3.73 -5.33 14.44
CA GLY A 117 3.46 -6.60 13.77
C GLY A 117 4.56 -7.63 14.00
N MET A 118 5.81 -7.20 14.01
CA MET A 118 6.95 -8.07 14.33
C MET A 118 6.89 -8.57 15.77
N GLN A 119 6.59 -7.69 16.73
CA GLN A 119 6.40 -8.08 18.12
C GLN A 119 5.27 -9.11 18.27
N ALA A 120 4.13 -8.89 17.62
CA ALA A 120 3.01 -9.82 17.65
C ALA A 120 3.36 -11.17 16.99
N ALA A 121 4.13 -11.16 15.93
CA ALA A 121 4.57 -12.37 15.24
C ALA A 121 5.58 -13.18 16.08
N GLU A 122 6.49 -12.51 16.77
CA GLU A 122 7.46 -13.14 17.69
C GLU A 122 6.76 -13.83 18.87
N GLU A 123 5.71 -13.21 19.42
CA GLU A 123 4.89 -13.81 20.50
C GLU A 123 4.19 -15.11 20.05
N ILE A 124 3.87 -15.24 18.75
CA ILE A 124 3.17 -16.41 18.20
C ILE A 124 4.14 -17.52 17.80
N ASP A 125 5.20 -17.21 17.09
CA ASP A 125 6.09 -18.21 16.42
C ASP A 125 7.49 -18.29 17.05
N SER A 126 7.81 -17.55 18.10
CA SER A 126 9.14 -17.51 18.75
C SER A 126 10.30 -17.28 17.76
N LYS A 127 10.04 -16.83 16.56
CA LYS A 127 11.03 -16.52 15.53
C LYS A 127 10.85 -15.09 15.07
N GLU A 128 11.84 -14.29 15.35
CA GLU A 128 11.86 -12.88 14.99
C GLU A 128 11.95 -12.71 13.46
N PRO A 129 10.94 -12.12 12.80
CA PRO A 129 11.06 -11.69 11.42
C PRO A 129 12.17 -10.63 11.30
N TYR A 130 12.74 -10.47 10.12
CA TYR A 130 13.80 -9.50 9.88
C TYR A 130 13.33 -8.37 8.97
N VAL A 131 13.48 -7.11 9.40
CA VAL A 131 13.20 -5.96 8.54
C VAL A 131 14.36 -5.81 7.54
N ILE A 132 14.06 -6.02 6.26
CA ILE A 132 15.01 -5.82 5.16
C ILE A 132 15.17 -4.33 4.90
N ASP A 133 14.03 -3.62 4.80
CA ASP A 133 13.99 -2.21 4.46
C ASP A 133 12.88 -1.50 5.26
N ARG A 134 13.24 -0.39 5.88
CA ARG A 134 12.28 0.45 6.60
C ARG A 134 11.64 1.45 5.65
N ALA A 135 10.39 1.79 5.92
CA ALA A 135 9.72 2.83 5.18
C ALA A 135 10.45 4.18 5.34
N ILE A 136 10.60 4.87 4.23
CA ILE A 136 11.15 6.22 4.14
C ILE A 136 10.08 7.17 3.62
N VAL A 137 10.22 8.45 3.93
CA VAL A 137 9.30 9.49 3.44
C VAL A 137 9.46 9.65 1.94
N GLN A 138 8.36 9.47 1.20
CA GLN A 138 8.32 9.66 -0.25
C GLN A 138 7.48 10.88 -0.59
N ASN A 139 8.13 11.94 -1.06
CA ASN A 139 7.47 13.20 -1.40
C ASN A 139 6.80 13.19 -2.78
N ASN A 140 6.97 12.13 -3.55
CA ASN A 140 6.30 11.98 -4.84
C ASN A 140 4.94 11.30 -4.65
N PRO A 141 3.81 11.96 -5.01
CA PRO A 141 2.49 11.37 -4.88
C PRO A 141 2.32 10.17 -5.83
N VAL A 142 1.71 9.11 -5.33
CA VAL A 142 1.37 7.90 -6.11
C VAL A 142 0.00 8.03 -6.80
N SER A 143 -0.81 8.97 -6.36
CA SER A 143 -2.13 9.31 -6.92
C SER A 143 -2.38 10.80 -6.76
N PRO A 144 -3.09 11.45 -7.72
CA PRO A 144 -3.62 10.91 -8.97
C PRO A 144 -2.53 10.68 -10.03
N ASN A 145 -2.73 9.68 -10.88
CA ASN A 145 -1.86 9.47 -12.03
C ASN A 145 -2.28 10.39 -13.18
N LEU A 146 -1.61 11.54 -13.30
CA LEU A 146 -1.90 12.57 -14.31
C LEU A 146 -1.96 11.98 -15.72
N THR A 147 -0.99 11.14 -16.08
CA THR A 147 -0.91 10.55 -17.41
C THR A 147 -2.12 9.69 -17.75
N LYS A 148 -2.56 8.84 -16.81
CA LYS A 148 -3.75 7.97 -16.98
C LYS A 148 -5.03 8.80 -17.08
N ASN A 149 -5.22 9.76 -16.17
CA ASN A 149 -6.43 10.57 -16.12
C ASN A 149 -6.58 11.45 -17.35
N VAL A 150 -5.48 12.04 -17.81
CA VAL A 150 -5.43 12.87 -19.03
C VAL A 150 -5.68 12.02 -20.27
N ALA A 151 -5.10 10.82 -20.37
CA ALA A 151 -5.33 9.92 -21.50
C ALA A 151 -6.81 9.50 -21.59
N ILE A 152 -7.43 9.17 -20.45
CA ILE A 152 -8.86 8.83 -20.39
C ILE A 152 -9.71 10.04 -20.80
N GLY A 153 -9.42 11.24 -20.29
CA GLY A 153 -10.13 12.46 -20.65
C GLY A 153 -10.04 12.80 -22.15
N ALA A 154 -8.86 12.62 -22.73
CA ALA A 154 -8.66 12.82 -24.18
C ALA A 154 -9.43 11.81 -25.03
N LEU A 155 -9.47 10.53 -24.62
CA LEU A 155 -10.23 9.46 -25.29
C LEU A 155 -11.74 9.74 -25.23
N VAL A 156 -12.28 10.06 -24.08
CA VAL A 156 -13.71 10.40 -23.89
C VAL A 156 -14.07 11.65 -24.73
N GLY A 157 -13.23 12.68 -24.71
CA GLY A 157 -13.44 13.87 -25.52
C GLY A 157 -13.39 13.60 -27.04
N ALA A 158 -12.53 12.68 -27.48
CA ALA A 158 -12.46 12.28 -28.89
C ALA A 158 -13.72 11.51 -29.34
N LEU A 159 -14.21 10.57 -28.54
CA LEU A 159 -15.43 9.80 -28.79
C LEU A 159 -16.66 10.71 -28.91
N TRP A 160 -16.82 11.65 -27.99
CA TRP A 160 -17.92 12.65 -28.03
C TRP A 160 -17.82 13.59 -29.26
N GLY A 161 -16.59 13.84 -29.73
CA GLY A 161 -16.37 14.66 -30.92
C GLY A 161 -16.72 13.95 -32.23
N VAL A 162 -16.68 12.62 -32.26
CA VAL A 162 -17.02 11.81 -33.45
C VAL A 162 -18.54 11.69 -33.62
N GLU A 163 -19.30 11.54 -32.53
CA GLU A 163 -20.78 11.43 -32.60
C GLU A 163 -21.50 12.72 -33.02
N ARG A 164 -20.83 13.87 -32.96
CA ARG A 164 -21.40 15.17 -33.32
C ARG A 164 -20.99 15.70 -34.71
N LYS A 165 -20.48 14.85 -35.60
CA LYS A 165 -20.38 15.26 -37.00
C LYS A 165 -21.76 15.08 -37.66
N PRO A 166 -22.33 16.20 -38.19
CA PRO A 166 -23.57 16.12 -38.97
C PRO A 166 -23.36 15.36 -40.29
#